data_c2855e02af05c35efa14d11c7fce780d
#
_entry.id   c2855e02af05c35efa14d11c7fce780d
#
_cell.length_a   1.000
_cell.length_b   1.000
_cell.length_c   1.000
_cell.angle_alpha   90.00
_cell.angle_beta   90.00
_cell.angle_gamma   90.00
#
_symmetry.space_group_name_H-M   'P 1'
#
loop_
_entity.id
_entity.type
_entity.pdbx_description
1 polymer ?
#
loop_
_entity_poly.entity_id
_entity_poly.type
_entity_poly.pdbx_seq_one_letter_code
_entity_poly.pdbx_strand_id
1 'polypeptide(L)'
;MFARPWRALFALWLAVVLLAPAVAAAADGPLELRSGTATVTVDGATRTAPVELSYHWDRQHRGRPGFASFELPFTLDAAPETPWGIFIPRAGNVLEVSLNDALLQVYGDLGRGNGPDYAKAPIYVPIPGHLLKVGDNRLQIRIRADGARRAGLSRVTIGPATPVRTELFETAYGWRFTGSVLLSAFSLIVGGIALALWLTQVDAEAVGRHRRDGIYFWTALAEFCWALRVADGVIAEPPLPWPAWGVLMAACYAGWAASAMMFCYHLAGWDHRPRMRWLRWPMGGVVAGTVAASSMALFREEPYWLTGWLAAEIVFIALFVCAFVVATVRRPNLGRLLVAAAALATLGFGIRDWLVIRLSDAYGETTWVRYSSVFFGIALLLIVLRRFRAASIEARGSVAALAQRVAQRERELASTFAALEQVARDQARTHERERILRDMHDGVGSHISSAIRQLQSGQASSEELLRTLRDSLDQLKLSIDSIHLPPGDVGALLA
;
A
#
# COMPACT_ATOMS: atom_id res chain seq x y z
N MET A 1 30.63 -0.91 15.35
CA MET A 1 29.89 -2.10 15.82
C MET A 1 28.65 -2.36 14.96
N PHE A 2 28.73 -2.23 13.60
CA PHE A 2 27.59 -2.27 12.66
C PHE A 2 27.71 -3.35 11.55
N ALA A 3 28.59 -4.31 11.70
CA ALA A 3 28.88 -5.32 10.64
C ALA A 3 28.08 -6.63 10.73
N ARG A 4 27.18 -6.82 11.69
CA ARG A 4 26.49 -8.11 11.92
C ARG A 4 25.13 -8.32 11.21
N PRO A 5 24.29 -7.31 10.91
CA PRO A 5 22.97 -7.60 10.33
C PRO A 5 23.04 -8.03 8.86
N TRP A 6 24.04 -7.63 8.09
CA TRP A 6 24.20 -7.98 6.68
C TRP A 6 24.49 -9.47 6.46
N ARG A 7 25.25 -10.11 7.35
CA ARG A 7 25.55 -11.54 7.27
C ARG A 7 24.31 -12.39 7.54
N ALA A 8 23.45 -11.96 8.46
CA ALA A 8 22.19 -12.66 8.76
C ALA A 8 21.18 -12.55 7.62
N LEU A 9 21.05 -11.37 6.98
CA LEU A 9 20.17 -11.17 5.82
C LEU A 9 20.67 -11.90 4.58
N PHE A 10 21.99 -11.95 4.37
CA PHE A 10 22.58 -12.70 3.27
C PHE A 10 22.47 -14.21 3.50
N ALA A 11 22.65 -14.69 4.74
CA ALA A 11 22.48 -16.10 5.09
C ALA A 11 21.01 -16.54 4.98
N LEU A 12 20.05 -15.69 5.36
CA LEU A 12 18.63 -15.94 5.19
C LEU A 12 18.25 -15.99 3.70
N TRP A 13 18.79 -15.09 2.89
CA TRP A 13 18.61 -15.08 1.45
C TRP A 13 19.20 -16.33 0.79
N LEU A 14 20.42 -16.73 1.18
CA LEU A 14 21.07 -17.94 0.69
C LEU A 14 20.31 -19.21 1.12
N ALA A 15 19.79 -19.26 2.35
CA ALA A 15 18.98 -20.38 2.84
C ALA A 15 17.67 -20.53 2.08
N VAL A 16 16.99 -19.42 1.73
CA VAL A 16 15.77 -19.41 0.91
C VAL A 16 16.06 -19.87 -0.53
N VAL A 17 17.22 -19.53 -1.07
CA VAL A 17 17.63 -19.94 -2.42
C VAL A 17 18.05 -21.41 -2.47
N LEU A 18 18.59 -21.95 -1.37
CA LEU A 18 19.06 -23.35 -1.27
C LEU A 18 17.99 -24.36 -0.86
N LEU A 19 16.81 -23.91 -0.42
CA LEU A 19 15.66 -24.76 -0.07
C LEU A 19 14.85 -25.17 -1.31
N ALA A 20 15.51 -25.62 -2.37
CA ALA A 20 14.84 -26.37 -3.43
C ALA A 20 14.68 -27.83 -2.92
N PRO A 21 13.46 -28.39 -2.85
CA PRO A 21 13.28 -29.76 -2.40
C PRO A 21 13.92 -30.73 -3.41
N ALA A 22 14.89 -31.51 -2.96
CA ALA A 22 15.36 -32.66 -3.69
C ALA A 22 14.31 -33.78 -3.53
N VAL A 23 13.60 -34.10 -4.60
CA VAL A 23 12.66 -35.22 -4.64
C VAL A 23 13.46 -36.52 -4.80
N ALA A 24 13.49 -37.33 -3.77
CA ALA A 24 14.00 -38.69 -3.85
C ALA A 24 12.98 -39.58 -4.58
N ALA A 25 13.42 -40.27 -5.64
CA ALA A 25 12.58 -41.23 -6.37
C ALA A 25 12.48 -42.54 -5.58
N ALA A 26 11.26 -42.92 -5.19
CA ALA A 26 10.93 -44.24 -4.67
C ALA A 26 10.54 -45.20 -5.82
N ALA A 27 10.84 -46.47 -5.73
CA ALA A 27 10.67 -47.48 -6.79
C ALA A 27 9.19 -47.75 -7.21
N ASP A 28 8.21 -47.33 -6.42
CA ASP A 28 6.77 -47.41 -6.70
C ASP A 28 6.14 -46.01 -6.79
N GLY A 29 6.89 -45.04 -7.28
CA GLY A 29 6.47 -43.63 -7.38
C GLY A 29 5.62 -43.32 -8.62
N PRO A 30 5.01 -42.14 -8.69
CA PRO A 30 4.30 -41.68 -9.87
C PRO A 30 5.16 -41.70 -11.13
N LEU A 31 4.62 -42.21 -12.23
CA LEU A 31 5.29 -42.29 -13.54
C LEU A 31 5.26 -40.95 -14.24
N GLU A 32 6.45 -40.39 -14.59
CA GLU A 32 6.55 -39.17 -15.38
C GLU A 32 6.62 -39.50 -16.88
N LEU A 33 5.60 -39.10 -17.63
CA LEU A 33 5.54 -39.27 -19.07
C LEU A 33 6.31 -38.14 -19.75
N ARG A 34 7.42 -38.49 -20.42
CA ARG A 34 8.37 -37.54 -21.01
C ARG A 34 8.36 -37.50 -22.54
N SER A 35 7.89 -38.59 -23.18
CA SER A 35 7.93 -38.72 -24.63
C SER A 35 6.62 -39.29 -25.17
N GLY A 36 6.33 -39.00 -26.42
CA GLY A 36 5.16 -39.49 -27.12
C GLY A 36 5.11 -39.02 -28.56
N THR A 37 3.93 -39.01 -29.14
CA THR A 37 3.70 -38.53 -30.50
C THR A 37 2.77 -37.31 -30.43
N ALA A 38 3.09 -36.26 -31.15
CA ALA A 38 2.25 -35.08 -31.29
C ALA A 38 1.75 -34.93 -32.71
N THR A 39 0.45 -34.84 -32.87
CA THR A 39 -0.20 -34.43 -34.13
C THR A 39 -0.60 -32.95 -33.98
N VAL A 40 0.09 -32.09 -34.71
CA VAL A 40 -0.02 -30.63 -34.62
C VAL A 40 -0.66 -30.09 -35.89
N THR A 41 -1.67 -29.23 -35.73
CA THR A 41 -2.35 -28.53 -36.84
C THR A 41 -2.17 -27.01 -36.65
N VAL A 42 -1.48 -26.37 -37.60
CA VAL A 42 -1.24 -24.93 -37.66
C VAL A 42 -1.54 -24.46 -39.08
N ASP A 43 -2.30 -23.40 -39.27
CA ASP A 43 -2.69 -22.83 -40.56
C ASP A 43 -3.30 -23.89 -41.51
N GLY A 44 -4.04 -24.86 -40.98
CA GLY A 44 -4.66 -25.95 -41.75
C GLY A 44 -3.69 -27.08 -42.13
N ALA A 45 -2.38 -26.94 -41.93
CA ALA A 45 -1.42 -27.99 -42.15
C ALA A 45 -1.26 -28.87 -40.91
N THR A 46 -1.43 -30.20 -41.08
CA THR A 46 -1.29 -31.18 -40.02
C THR A 46 0.03 -31.95 -40.16
N ARG A 47 0.76 -32.09 -39.08
CA ARG A 47 2.01 -32.84 -39.02
C ARG A 47 2.03 -33.70 -37.76
N THR A 48 2.41 -34.95 -37.92
CA THR A 48 2.64 -35.91 -36.85
C THR A 48 4.14 -36.17 -36.69
N ALA A 49 4.65 -36.05 -35.46
CA ALA A 49 6.05 -36.27 -35.14
C ALA A 49 6.25 -36.76 -33.71
N PRO A 50 7.30 -37.52 -33.43
CA PRO A 50 7.68 -37.79 -32.04
C PRO A 50 8.00 -36.48 -31.30
N VAL A 51 7.68 -36.43 -30.01
CA VAL A 51 7.87 -35.26 -29.18
C VAL A 51 8.39 -35.62 -27.80
N GLU A 52 9.27 -34.76 -27.27
CA GLU A 52 9.65 -34.78 -25.86
C GLU A 52 8.92 -33.68 -25.10
N LEU A 53 8.39 -34.03 -23.93
CA LEU A 53 7.79 -33.07 -23.01
C LEU A 53 8.89 -32.45 -22.09
N SER A 54 8.86 -31.14 -21.83
CA SER A 54 7.76 -30.21 -22.06
C SER A 54 7.83 -29.61 -23.47
N TYR A 55 6.65 -29.54 -24.10
CA TYR A 55 6.50 -28.97 -25.43
C TYR A 55 6.08 -27.49 -25.32
N HIS A 56 6.90 -26.58 -25.83
CA HIS A 56 6.63 -25.15 -25.79
C HIS A 56 6.11 -24.66 -27.15
N TRP A 57 4.81 -24.43 -27.24
CA TRP A 57 4.11 -24.07 -28.49
C TRP A 57 4.69 -22.81 -29.17
N ASP A 58 4.77 -21.69 -28.40
CA ASP A 58 5.17 -20.40 -28.98
C ASP A 58 6.54 -20.40 -29.60
N ARG A 59 7.45 -21.24 -29.12
CA ARG A 59 8.81 -21.35 -29.67
C ARG A 59 8.83 -22.11 -30.97
N GLN A 60 8.00 -23.15 -31.06
CA GLN A 60 7.97 -24.01 -32.26
C GLN A 60 7.12 -23.40 -33.37
N HIS A 61 6.03 -22.69 -33.01
CA HIS A 61 5.07 -22.13 -33.95
C HIS A 61 5.02 -20.59 -33.98
N ARG A 62 5.99 -19.92 -33.35
CA ARG A 62 6.15 -18.46 -33.37
C ARG A 62 4.89 -17.69 -33.00
N GLY A 63 4.12 -18.19 -32.00
CA GLY A 63 2.90 -17.54 -31.50
C GLY A 63 1.67 -17.71 -32.41
N ARG A 64 1.71 -18.54 -33.46
CA ARG A 64 0.55 -18.83 -34.31
C ARG A 64 -0.47 -19.69 -33.54
N PRO A 65 -1.77 -19.46 -33.73
CA PRO A 65 -2.80 -20.32 -33.13
C PRO A 65 -2.83 -21.69 -33.79
N GLY A 66 -3.34 -22.69 -33.06
CA GLY A 66 -3.50 -24.02 -33.61
C GLY A 66 -3.94 -25.05 -32.56
N PHE A 67 -3.85 -26.30 -32.96
CA PHE A 67 -4.23 -27.45 -32.15
C PHE A 67 -3.11 -28.47 -32.09
N ALA A 68 -2.98 -29.15 -30.95
CA ALA A 68 -2.15 -30.35 -30.87
C ALA A 68 -2.88 -31.48 -30.13
N SER A 69 -2.67 -32.70 -30.61
CA SER A 69 -3.05 -33.92 -29.93
C SER A 69 -1.77 -34.66 -29.56
N PHE A 70 -1.54 -34.82 -28.26
CA PHE A 70 -0.39 -35.56 -27.73
C PHE A 70 -0.86 -36.97 -27.34
N GLU A 71 -0.21 -37.99 -27.87
CA GLU A 71 -0.37 -39.37 -27.50
C GLU A 71 0.82 -39.83 -26.66
N LEU A 72 0.57 -40.16 -25.42
CA LEU A 72 1.58 -40.55 -24.44
C LEU A 72 1.35 -42.00 -24.03
N PRO A 73 2.10 -42.96 -24.63
CA PRO A 73 2.01 -44.35 -24.26
C PRO A 73 2.68 -44.64 -22.93
N PHE A 74 2.09 -45.56 -22.16
CA PHE A 74 2.69 -46.11 -20.95
C PHE A 74 2.20 -47.51 -20.69
N THR A 75 2.99 -48.32 -20.00
CA THR A 75 2.66 -49.73 -19.72
C THR A 75 2.50 -49.93 -18.21
N LEU A 76 1.60 -50.84 -17.85
CA LEU A 76 1.36 -51.29 -16.48
C LEU A 76 1.55 -52.80 -16.40
N ASP A 77 2.38 -53.24 -15.45
CA ASP A 77 2.65 -54.66 -15.24
C ASP A 77 1.49 -55.38 -14.56
N ALA A 78 0.70 -54.67 -13.77
CA ALA A 78 -0.46 -55.18 -13.05
C ALA A 78 -1.61 -54.15 -13.04
N ALA A 79 -2.84 -54.64 -12.87
CA ALA A 79 -3.99 -53.77 -12.66
C ALA A 79 -3.83 -53.02 -11.31
N PRO A 80 -4.02 -51.72 -11.29
CA PRO A 80 -3.87 -50.94 -10.04
C PRO A 80 -4.96 -51.32 -9.05
N GLU A 81 -4.55 -51.61 -7.80
CA GLU A 81 -5.47 -51.89 -6.68
C GLU A 81 -6.07 -50.60 -6.06
N THR A 82 -5.43 -49.48 -6.29
CA THR A 82 -5.81 -48.16 -5.74
C THR A 82 -6.25 -47.22 -6.86
N PRO A 83 -7.08 -46.21 -6.58
CA PRO A 83 -7.41 -45.17 -7.56
C PRO A 83 -6.15 -44.47 -8.07
N TRP A 84 -6.13 -44.12 -9.34
CA TRP A 84 -5.05 -43.41 -10.00
C TRP A 84 -5.46 -41.98 -10.39
N GLY A 85 -4.51 -41.12 -10.67
CA GLY A 85 -4.72 -39.76 -11.14
C GLY A 85 -3.63 -39.29 -12.08
N ILE A 86 -3.95 -38.26 -12.83
CA ILE A 86 -3.05 -37.56 -13.73
C ILE A 86 -2.79 -36.15 -13.17
N PHE A 87 -1.54 -35.77 -13.10
CA PHE A 87 -1.12 -34.41 -12.78
C PHE A 87 -0.48 -33.76 -13.98
N ILE A 88 -1.01 -32.59 -14.38
CA ILE A 88 -0.51 -31.78 -15.47
C ILE A 88 -0.18 -30.39 -14.91
N PRO A 89 1.11 -30.06 -14.73
CA PRO A 89 1.51 -28.74 -14.24
C PRO A 89 0.99 -27.57 -15.09
N ARG A 90 0.97 -27.76 -16.42
CA ARG A 90 0.46 -26.76 -17.36
C ARG A 90 0.13 -27.39 -18.72
N ALA A 91 -1.02 -27.06 -19.27
CA ALA A 91 -1.41 -27.52 -20.61
C ALA A 91 -2.24 -26.46 -21.32
N GLY A 92 -1.94 -26.22 -22.59
CA GLY A 92 -2.67 -25.39 -23.56
C GLY A 92 -3.28 -24.12 -22.99
N ASN A 93 -4.24 -23.54 -23.72
CA ASN A 93 -5.17 -22.56 -23.15
C ASN A 93 -6.49 -23.26 -22.82
N VAL A 94 -6.88 -24.21 -23.65
CA VAL A 94 -8.04 -25.10 -23.51
C VAL A 94 -7.56 -26.53 -23.78
N LEU A 95 -8.14 -27.53 -23.11
CA LEU A 95 -7.70 -28.92 -23.28
C LEU A 95 -8.80 -29.94 -23.02
N GLU A 96 -8.59 -31.10 -23.61
CA GLU A 96 -9.32 -32.35 -23.36
C GLU A 96 -8.33 -33.43 -22.98
N VAL A 97 -8.70 -34.27 -22.00
CA VAL A 97 -7.91 -35.41 -21.54
C VAL A 97 -8.71 -36.69 -21.73
N SER A 98 -8.15 -37.66 -22.44
CA SER A 98 -8.75 -38.97 -22.70
C SER A 98 -7.76 -40.07 -22.37
N LEU A 99 -8.25 -41.21 -21.89
CA LEU A 99 -7.45 -42.40 -21.61
C LEU A 99 -8.08 -43.59 -22.31
N ASN A 100 -7.30 -44.32 -23.14
CA ASN A 100 -7.75 -45.49 -23.89
C ASN A 100 -9.05 -45.22 -24.66
N ASP A 101 -9.11 -44.05 -25.33
CA ASP A 101 -10.26 -43.53 -26.10
C ASP A 101 -11.48 -43.08 -25.26
N ALA A 102 -11.44 -43.24 -23.93
CA ALA A 102 -12.47 -42.72 -23.04
C ALA A 102 -12.15 -41.27 -22.62
N LEU A 103 -13.10 -40.36 -22.84
CA LEU A 103 -12.96 -38.95 -22.40
C LEU A 103 -13.06 -38.88 -20.86
N LEU A 104 -12.02 -38.34 -20.22
CA LEU A 104 -11.96 -38.15 -18.76
C LEU A 104 -12.44 -36.75 -18.35
N GLN A 105 -11.89 -35.71 -18.97
CA GLN A 105 -12.13 -34.34 -18.56
C GLN A 105 -11.97 -33.36 -19.73
N VAL A 106 -12.78 -32.30 -19.72
CA VAL A 106 -12.73 -31.18 -20.67
C VAL A 106 -12.57 -29.87 -19.88
N TYR A 107 -11.67 -29.04 -20.34
CA TYR A 107 -11.44 -27.68 -19.80
C TYR A 107 -11.62 -26.66 -20.93
N GLY A 108 -12.80 -26.06 -20.99
CA GLY A 108 -13.22 -25.13 -22.05
C GLY A 108 -13.65 -25.77 -23.34
N ASP A 109 -13.77 -24.98 -24.40
CA ASP A 109 -14.20 -25.40 -25.73
C ASP A 109 -13.06 -25.23 -26.73
N LEU A 110 -12.61 -26.32 -27.31
CA LEU A 110 -11.57 -26.34 -28.35
C LEU A 110 -11.99 -25.54 -29.61
N GLY A 111 -13.28 -25.39 -29.88
CA GLY A 111 -13.81 -24.62 -31.01
C GLY A 111 -13.71 -23.09 -30.80
N ARG A 112 -13.63 -22.62 -29.55
CA ARG A 112 -13.66 -21.20 -29.20
C ARG A 112 -12.26 -20.65 -28.88
N GLY A 113 -11.70 -19.82 -29.78
CA GLY A 113 -10.41 -19.18 -29.56
C GLY A 113 -10.46 -17.87 -28.77
N ASN A 114 -9.32 -17.46 -28.25
CA ASN A 114 -9.08 -16.19 -27.52
C ASN A 114 -10.03 -15.99 -26.31
N GLY A 115 -10.48 -17.09 -25.71
CA GLY A 115 -11.36 -17.11 -24.55
C GLY A 115 -10.63 -17.49 -23.26
N PRO A 116 -11.08 -18.56 -22.60
CA PRO A 116 -10.52 -19.06 -21.33
C PRO A 116 -9.04 -19.44 -21.43
N ASP A 117 -8.35 -19.43 -20.28
CA ASP A 117 -6.96 -19.89 -20.14
C ASP A 117 -6.82 -20.79 -18.92
N TYR A 118 -7.04 -22.07 -19.11
CA TYR A 118 -6.89 -23.07 -18.07
C TYR A 118 -5.42 -23.45 -17.78
N ALA A 119 -4.45 -22.99 -18.61
CA ALA A 119 -3.03 -23.16 -18.35
C ALA A 119 -2.51 -22.39 -17.13
N LYS A 120 -3.34 -21.50 -16.55
CA LYS A 120 -2.96 -20.69 -15.38
C LYS A 120 -2.89 -21.49 -14.09
N ALA A 121 -3.75 -22.51 -13.91
CA ALA A 121 -3.75 -23.41 -12.76
C ALA A 121 -3.17 -24.79 -13.13
N PRO A 122 -2.56 -25.52 -12.20
CA PRO A 122 -2.26 -26.93 -12.38
C PRO A 122 -3.54 -27.75 -12.43
N ILE A 123 -3.49 -28.87 -13.11
CA ILE A 123 -4.65 -29.71 -13.40
C ILE A 123 -4.45 -31.09 -12.77
N TYR A 124 -5.48 -31.59 -12.12
CA TYR A 124 -5.58 -32.96 -11.61
C TYR A 124 -6.81 -33.65 -12.23
N VAL A 125 -6.60 -34.79 -12.85
CA VAL A 125 -7.68 -35.59 -13.45
C VAL A 125 -7.70 -36.96 -12.77
N PRO A 126 -8.79 -37.35 -12.07
CA PRO A 126 -8.93 -38.68 -11.51
C PRO A 126 -9.15 -39.71 -12.61
N ILE A 127 -8.60 -40.91 -12.47
CA ILE A 127 -8.77 -41.99 -13.41
C ILE A 127 -9.67 -43.06 -12.78
N PRO A 128 -10.82 -43.36 -13.43
CA PRO A 128 -11.63 -44.52 -13.08
C PRO A 128 -10.82 -45.82 -13.29
N GLY A 129 -10.75 -46.69 -12.26
CA GLY A 129 -9.88 -47.88 -12.28
C GLY A 129 -10.14 -48.83 -13.44
N HIS A 130 -11.39 -48.95 -13.91
CA HIS A 130 -11.75 -49.79 -15.04
C HIS A 130 -11.21 -49.37 -16.41
N LEU A 131 -10.69 -48.14 -16.51
CA LEU A 131 -10.10 -47.61 -17.74
C LEU A 131 -8.63 -47.96 -17.89
N LEU A 132 -7.95 -48.34 -16.78
CA LEU A 132 -6.55 -48.77 -16.80
C LEU A 132 -6.47 -50.26 -17.16
N LYS A 133 -5.63 -50.60 -18.12
CA LYS A 133 -5.41 -51.95 -18.61
C LYS A 133 -4.04 -52.44 -18.17
N VAL A 134 -3.93 -53.75 -17.93
CA VAL A 134 -2.60 -54.40 -17.84
C VAL A 134 -1.98 -54.39 -19.23
N GLY A 135 -0.71 -54.07 -19.33
CA GLY A 135 -0.03 -53.86 -20.59
C GLY A 135 -0.13 -52.38 -21.06
N ASP A 136 -0.31 -52.21 -22.35
CA ASP A 136 -0.25 -50.90 -23.00
C ASP A 136 -1.49 -50.04 -22.74
N ASN A 137 -1.24 -48.82 -22.29
CA ASN A 137 -2.22 -47.76 -22.12
C ASN A 137 -1.81 -46.54 -22.92
N ARG A 138 -2.80 -45.77 -23.37
CA ARG A 138 -2.58 -44.54 -24.14
C ARG A 138 -3.33 -43.36 -23.53
N LEU A 139 -2.56 -42.40 -22.99
CA LEU A 139 -3.07 -41.13 -22.55
C LEU A 139 -3.06 -40.16 -23.73
N GLN A 140 -4.20 -39.57 -24.06
CA GLN A 140 -4.33 -38.56 -25.10
C GLN A 140 -4.69 -37.22 -24.47
N ILE A 141 -3.93 -36.17 -24.80
CA ILE A 141 -4.18 -34.79 -24.38
C ILE A 141 -4.28 -33.92 -25.61
N ARG A 142 -5.47 -33.40 -25.87
CA ARG A 142 -5.71 -32.46 -26.97
C ARG A 142 -5.70 -31.06 -26.41
N ILE A 143 -4.91 -30.15 -27.01
CA ILE A 143 -4.84 -28.75 -26.60
C ILE A 143 -5.19 -27.84 -27.77
N ARG A 144 -5.74 -26.66 -27.44
CA ARG A 144 -5.76 -25.50 -28.31
C ARG A 144 -4.75 -24.49 -27.80
N ALA A 145 -3.95 -23.95 -28.71
CA ALA A 145 -3.07 -22.83 -28.49
C ALA A 145 -3.65 -21.58 -29.17
N ASP A 146 -3.88 -20.52 -28.41
CA ASP A 146 -4.32 -19.23 -28.94
C ASP A 146 -3.11 -18.41 -29.45
N GLY A 147 -3.34 -17.51 -30.43
CA GLY A 147 -2.30 -16.66 -31.02
C GLY A 147 -1.66 -15.74 -30.00
N ALA A 148 -0.34 -15.66 -30.04
CA ALA A 148 0.48 -14.82 -29.16
C ALA A 148 0.24 -15.02 -27.65
N ARG A 149 -0.32 -16.16 -27.26
CA ARG A 149 -0.60 -16.54 -25.87
C ARG A 149 0.22 -17.78 -25.51
N ARG A 150 0.89 -17.75 -24.37
CA ARG A 150 1.76 -18.84 -23.94
C ARG A 150 1.00 -20.16 -23.83
N ALA A 151 1.34 -21.13 -24.68
CA ALA A 151 0.70 -22.43 -24.76
C ALA A 151 1.74 -23.58 -24.86
N GLY A 152 1.29 -24.81 -24.68
CA GLY A 152 2.12 -26.01 -24.75
C GLY A 152 1.61 -27.14 -23.85
N LEU A 153 2.43 -28.14 -23.62
CA LEU A 153 2.19 -29.23 -22.68
C LEU A 153 3.44 -29.47 -21.83
N SER A 154 3.31 -29.32 -20.51
CA SER A 154 4.37 -29.69 -19.57
C SER A 154 4.52 -31.21 -19.48
N ARG A 155 5.52 -31.70 -18.78
CA ARG A 155 5.61 -33.09 -18.39
C ARG A 155 4.35 -33.50 -17.61
N VAL A 156 3.89 -34.70 -17.87
CA VAL A 156 2.66 -35.25 -17.30
C VAL A 156 3.05 -36.35 -16.33
N THR A 157 2.47 -36.35 -15.14
CA THR A 157 2.71 -37.39 -14.15
C THR A 157 1.42 -38.20 -13.94
N ILE A 158 1.52 -39.51 -13.97
CA ILE A 158 0.41 -40.43 -13.75
C ILE A 158 0.80 -41.41 -12.65
N GLY A 159 -0.13 -41.80 -11.79
CA GLY A 159 0.16 -42.74 -10.70
C GLY A 159 -0.95 -42.85 -9.67
N PRO A 160 -0.66 -43.48 -8.51
CA PRO A 160 -1.62 -43.59 -7.41
C PRO A 160 -2.16 -42.21 -7.01
N ALA A 161 -3.48 -42.13 -6.79
CA ALA A 161 -4.18 -40.86 -6.61
C ALA A 161 -3.65 -40.05 -5.41
N THR A 162 -3.32 -40.72 -4.31
CA THR A 162 -2.88 -40.03 -3.08
C THR A 162 -1.60 -39.24 -3.30
N PRO A 163 -0.43 -39.82 -3.66
CA PRO A 163 0.79 -39.02 -3.87
C PRO A 163 0.67 -38.02 -5.02
N VAL A 164 0.02 -38.39 -6.15
CA VAL A 164 -0.17 -37.47 -7.29
C VAL A 164 -1.00 -36.24 -6.89
N ARG A 165 -2.03 -36.45 -6.09
CA ARG A 165 -2.90 -35.38 -5.62
C ARG A 165 -2.25 -34.55 -4.53
N THR A 166 -1.78 -35.17 -3.43
CA THR A 166 -1.34 -34.43 -2.23
C THR A 166 0.05 -33.84 -2.40
N GLU A 167 1.01 -34.60 -2.96
CA GLU A 167 2.39 -34.14 -3.05
C GLU A 167 2.64 -33.27 -4.28
N LEU A 168 2.04 -33.60 -5.42
CA LEU A 168 2.28 -32.87 -6.66
C LEU A 168 1.23 -31.79 -6.92
N PHE A 169 -0.06 -32.20 -7.03
CA PHE A 169 -1.10 -31.24 -7.42
C PHE A 169 -1.38 -30.20 -6.33
N GLU A 170 -1.67 -30.60 -5.09
CA GLU A 170 -2.02 -29.67 -4.00
C GLU A 170 -0.86 -28.73 -3.69
N THR A 171 0.38 -29.21 -3.76
CA THR A 171 1.57 -28.37 -3.62
C THR A 171 1.67 -27.35 -4.75
N ALA A 172 1.56 -27.77 -5.99
CA ALA A 172 1.61 -26.88 -7.15
C ALA A 172 0.43 -25.89 -7.18
N TYR A 173 -0.76 -26.35 -6.79
CA TYR A 173 -1.97 -25.55 -6.69
C TYR A 173 -1.85 -24.50 -5.57
N GLY A 174 -1.33 -24.91 -4.41
CA GLY A 174 -1.05 -24.02 -3.28
C GLY A 174 -0.12 -22.87 -3.70
N TRP A 175 0.98 -23.18 -4.36
CA TRP A 175 1.89 -22.13 -4.84
C TRP A 175 1.28 -21.26 -5.95
N ARG A 176 0.70 -21.84 -6.99
CA ARG A 176 0.28 -21.08 -8.18
C ARG A 176 -1.07 -20.39 -8.03
N PHE A 177 -2.06 -21.07 -7.44
CA PHE A 177 -3.43 -20.53 -7.30
C PHE A 177 -3.62 -19.86 -5.93
N THR A 178 -3.52 -20.62 -4.84
CA THR A 178 -3.78 -20.09 -3.49
C THR A 178 -2.78 -18.97 -3.15
N GLY A 179 -1.50 -19.14 -3.49
CA GLY A 179 -0.50 -18.10 -3.33
C GLY A 179 -0.85 -16.82 -4.08
N SER A 180 -1.37 -16.92 -5.31
CA SER A 180 -1.80 -15.73 -6.08
C SER A 180 -3.00 -15.03 -5.45
N VAL A 181 -3.98 -15.76 -4.90
CA VAL A 181 -5.10 -15.17 -4.16
C VAL A 181 -4.61 -14.39 -2.94
N LEU A 182 -3.77 -15.03 -2.13
CA LEU A 182 -3.23 -14.39 -0.90
C LEU A 182 -2.39 -13.16 -1.23
N LEU A 183 -1.55 -13.23 -2.25
CA LEU A 183 -0.72 -12.09 -2.68
C LEU A 183 -1.56 -10.94 -3.22
N SER A 184 -2.57 -11.24 -4.04
CA SER A 184 -3.47 -10.21 -4.56
C SER A 184 -4.25 -9.54 -3.43
N ALA A 185 -4.79 -10.32 -2.48
CA ALA A 185 -5.49 -9.77 -1.30
C ALA A 185 -4.56 -8.91 -0.43
N PHE A 186 -3.32 -9.37 -0.18
CA PHE A 186 -2.32 -8.59 0.55
C PHE A 186 -2.04 -7.25 -0.13
N SER A 187 -1.79 -7.25 -1.44
CA SER A 187 -1.55 -6.02 -2.20
C SER A 187 -2.77 -5.08 -2.19
N LEU A 188 -4.00 -5.60 -2.29
CA LEU A 188 -5.21 -4.77 -2.16
C LEU A 188 -5.31 -4.10 -0.79
N ILE A 189 -4.98 -4.82 0.29
CA ILE A 189 -5.00 -4.27 1.66
C ILE A 189 -3.93 -3.17 1.80
N VAL A 190 -2.69 -3.43 1.38
CA VAL A 190 -1.60 -2.45 1.46
C VAL A 190 -1.92 -1.22 0.61
N GLY A 191 -2.40 -1.44 -0.62
CA GLY A 191 -2.82 -0.36 -1.52
C GLY A 191 -3.97 0.47 -0.96
N GLY A 192 -4.98 -0.18 -0.36
CA GLY A 192 -6.11 0.47 0.29
C GLY A 192 -5.69 1.34 1.49
N ILE A 193 -4.80 0.82 2.35
CA ILE A 193 -4.23 1.59 3.47
C ILE A 193 -3.47 2.81 2.94
N ALA A 194 -2.62 2.62 1.94
CA ALA A 194 -1.84 3.71 1.35
C ALA A 194 -2.73 4.78 0.70
N LEU A 195 -3.79 4.36 -0.02
CA LEU A 195 -4.77 5.28 -0.60
C LEU A 195 -5.53 6.06 0.46
N ALA A 196 -6.01 5.39 1.52
CA ALA A 196 -6.69 6.04 2.62
C ALA A 196 -5.79 7.10 3.29
N LEU A 197 -4.52 6.77 3.53
CA LEU A 197 -3.56 7.72 4.08
C LEU A 197 -3.30 8.89 3.12
N TRP A 198 -3.20 8.64 1.81
CA TRP A 198 -3.03 9.71 0.83
C TRP A 198 -4.23 10.66 0.75
N LEU A 199 -5.46 10.14 0.94
CA LEU A 199 -6.68 10.94 0.92
C LEU A 199 -6.87 11.76 2.21
N THR A 200 -6.45 11.22 3.36
CA THR A 200 -6.70 11.80 4.69
C THR A 200 -5.57 12.67 5.22
N GLN A 201 -4.33 12.48 4.74
CA GLN A 201 -3.18 13.28 5.19
C GLN A 201 -2.97 14.52 4.32
N VAL A 202 -2.80 15.64 5.03
CA VAL A 202 -2.38 16.92 4.47
C VAL A 202 -0.98 17.20 5.01
N ASP A 203 -0.05 17.58 4.15
CA ASP A 203 1.32 17.91 4.52
C ASP A 203 1.33 19.17 5.41
N ALA A 204 1.66 19.02 6.69
CA ALA A 204 1.61 20.10 7.67
C ALA A 204 2.64 21.22 7.39
N GLU A 205 3.73 20.92 6.66
CA GLU A 205 4.78 21.90 6.31
C GLU A 205 4.39 22.82 5.14
N ALA A 206 3.33 22.50 4.41
CA ALA A 206 2.88 23.34 3.30
C ALA A 206 1.93 24.44 3.76
N VAL A 207 2.45 25.46 4.44
CA VAL A 207 1.69 26.68 4.74
C VAL A 207 1.19 27.29 3.43
N GLY A 208 -0.11 27.11 3.16
CA GLY A 208 -0.81 27.71 2.02
C GLY A 208 -1.03 26.83 0.78
N ARG A 209 -0.51 25.58 0.73
CA ARG A 209 -0.82 24.60 -0.33
C ARG A 209 -1.02 23.22 0.29
N HIS A 210 -2.20 22.66 0.16
CA HIS A 210 -2.52 21.27 0.54
C HIS A 210 -1.74 20.31 -0.37
N ARG A 211 -0.49 20.01 -0.02
CA ARG A 211 0.35 19.08 -0.77
C ARG A 211 0.31 17.73 -0.08
N ARG A 212 -0.34 16.76 -0.73
CA ARG A 212 -0.39 15.36 -0.27
C ARG A 212 0.96 14.69 -0.50
N ASP A 213 1.42 13.84 0.43
CA ASP A 213 2.67 13.09 0.27
C ASP A 213 2.54 12.09 -0.89
N GLY A 214 3.34 12.28 -1.93
CA GLY A 214 3.34 11.45 -3.12
C GLY A 214 3.76 9.99 -2.87
N ILE A 215 4.45 9.71 -1.77
CA ILE A 215 4.86 8.35 -1.41
C ILE A 215 3.64 7.44 -1.23
N TYR A 216 2.60 7.91 -0.56
CA TYR A 216 1.37 7.12 -0.37
C TYR A 216 0.64 6.85 -1.68
N PHE A 217 0.57 7.85 -2.57
CA PHE A 217 -0.03 7.67 -3.91
C PHE A 217 0.70 6.61 -4.74
N TRP A 218 2.03 6.71 -4.81
CA TRP A 218 2.82 5.76 -5.60
C TRP A 218 2.81 4.35 -4.99
N THR A 219 2.72 4.23 -3.65
CA THR A 219 2.49 2.94 -2.98
C THR A 219 1.14 2.35 -3.38
N ALA A 220 0.07 3.13 -3.28
CA ALA A 220 -1.28 2.66 -3.63
C ALA A 220 -1.35 2.20 -5.08
N LEU A 221 -0.83 3.00 -6.01
CA LEU A 221 -0.82 2.68 -7.44
C LEU A 221 0.00 1.42 -7.75
N ALA A 222 1.18 1.28 -7.13
CA ALA A 222 2.00 0.08 -7.28
C ALA A 222 1.24 -1.17 -6.83
N GLU A 223 0.66 -1.14 -5.64
CA GLU A 223 -0.01 -2.30 -5.07
C GLU A 223 -1.32 -2.66 -5.80
N PHE A 224 -2.10 -1.69 -6.28
CA PHE A 224 -3.28 -1.98 -7.10
C PHE A 224 -2.93 -2.57 -8.46
N CYS A 225 -1.92 -2.02 -9.13
CA CYS A 225 -1.41 -2.60 -10.38
C CYS A 225 -0.93 -4.04 -10.16
N TRP A 226 -0.21 -4.28 -9.06
CA TRP A 226 0.30 -5.61 -8.73
C TRP A 226 -0.81 -6.59 -8.35
N ALA A 227 -1.79 -6.16 -7.55
CA ALA A 227 -2.93 -6.97 -7.18
C ALA A 227 -3.67 -7.51 -8.41
N LEU A 228 -3.97 -6.64 -9.39
CA LEU A 228 -4.63 -7.04 -10.62
C LEU A 228 -3.74 -7.96 -11.48
N ARG A 229 -2.44 -7.66 -11.57
CA ARG A 229 -1.49 -8.51 -12.30
C ARG A 229 -1.36 -9.91 -11.71
N VAL A 230 -1.38 -10.05 -10.40
CA VAL A 230 -1.30 -11.35 -9.71
C VAL A 230 -2.65 -12.08 -9.74
N ALA A 231 -3.76 -11.34 -9.61
CA ALA A 231 -5.12 -11.90 -9.74
C ALA A 231 -5.36 -12.56 -11.11
N ASP A 232 -4.70 -12.09 -12.17
CA ASP A 232 -4.71 -12.76 -13.48
C ASP A 232 -4.36 -14.26 -13.38
N GLY A 233 -3.47 -14.63 -12.46
CA GLY A 233 -3.07 -16.03 -12.26
C GLY A 233 -4.18 -16.97 -11.79
N VAL A 234 -5.31 -16.44 -11.31
CA VAL A 234 -6.48 -17.21 -10.82
C VAL A 234 -7.73 -17.02 -11.70
N ILE A 235 -7.68 -16.07 -12.63
CA ILE A 235 -8.80 -15.78 -13.56
C ILE A 235 -8.63 -16.64 -14.81
N ALA A 236 -9.35 -17.75 -14.87
CA ALA A 236 -9.36 -18.62 -16.06
C ALA A 236 -10.14 -17.98 -17.21
N GLU A 237 -11.25 -17.29 -16.91
CA GLU A 237 -12.11 -16.60 -17.88
C GLU A 237 -11.98 -15.07 -17.70
N PRO A 238 -11.08 -14.42 -18.43
CA PRO A 238 -10.88 -12.98 -18.30
C PRO A 238 -12.11 -12.21 -18.83
N PRO A 239 -12.44 -11.04 -18.22
CA PRO A 239 -13.60 -10.25 -18.62
C PRO A 239 -13.44 -9.56 -19.98
N LEU A 240 -12.20 -9.45 -20.46
CA LEU A 240 -11.87 -8.90 -21.78
C LEU A 240 -11.29 -10.02 -22.66
N PRO A 241 -11.55 -9.98 -23.97
CA PRO A 241 -10.94 -10.94 -24.89
C PRO A 241 -9.42 -10.74 -24.93
N TRP A 242 -8.71 -11.87 -25.06
CA TRP A 242 -7.32 -11.86 -25.46
C TRP A 242 -7.23 -11.35 -26.91
N PRO A 243 -6.41 -10.38 -27.31
CA PRO A 243 -5.20 -9.84 -26.68
C PRO A 243 -5.40 -8.61 -25.77
N ALA A 244 -6.60 -7.98 -25.73
CA ALA A 244 -6.82 -6.77 -24.93
C ALA A 244 -6.51 -6.99 -23.44
N TRP A 245 -6.91 -8.15 -22.90
CA TRP A 245 -6.57 -8.55 -21.53
C TRP A 245 -5.05 -8.65 -21.33
N GLY A 246 -4.32 -9.21 -22.31
CA GLY A 246 -2.88 -9.34 -22.26
C GLY A 246 -2.17 -7.98 -22.20
N VAL A 247 -2.64 -6.99 -23.00
CA VAL A 247 -2.12 -5.61 -22.95
C VAL A 247 -2.38 -4.98 -21.59
N LEU A 248 -3.58 -5.14 -21.03
CA LEU A 248 -3.92 -4.64 -19.68
C LEU A 248 -2.99 -5.24 -18.61
N MET A 249 -2.74 -6.55 -18.67
CA MET A 249 -1.84 -7.23 -17.72
C MET A 249 -0.38 -6.78 -17.87
N ALA A 250 0.07 -6.50 -19.08
CA ALA A 250 1.39 -5.91 -19.33
C ALA A 250 1.48 -4.47 -18.81
N ALA A 251 0.43 -3.67 -19.03
CA ALA A 251 0.33 -2.31 -18.50
C ALA A 251 0.33 -2.27 -16.96
N CYS A 252 -0.36 -3.21 -16.31
CA CYS A 252 -0.34 -3.34 -14.85
C CYS A 252 1.05 -3.71 -14.32
N TYR A 253 1.79 -4.59 -15.01
CA TYR A 253 3.17 -4.92 -14.64
C TYR A 253 4.09 -3.70 -14.75
N ALA A 254 4.05 -2.97 -15.87
CA ALA A 254 4.82 -1.76 -16.07
C ALA A 254 4.39 -0.63 -15.11
N GLY A 255 3.11 -0.50 -14.85
CA GLY A 255 2.54 0.44 -13.87
C GLY A 255 3.06 0.19 -12.46
N TRP A 256 3.12 -1.08 -12.05
CA TRP A 256 3.76 -1.49 -10.78
C TRP A 256 5.24 -1.09 -10.74
N ALA A 257 6.01 -1.45 -11.77
CA ALA A 257 7.45 -1.14 -11.83
C ALA A 257 7.72 0.36 -11.81
N ALA A 258 7.00 1.15 -12.63
CA ALA A 258 7.11 2.60 -12.68
C ALA A 258 6.73 3.25 -11.33
N SER A 259 5.65 2.79 -10.70
CA SER A 259 5.20 3.31 -9.41
C SER A 259 6.17 2.96 -8.28
N ALA A 260 6.75 1.75 -8.28
CA ALA A 260 7.80 1.34 -7.35
C ALA A 260 9.08 2.19 -7.52
N MET A 261 9.48 2.49 -8.75
CA MET A 261 10.58 3.41 -9.03
C MET A 261 10.26 4.85 -8.56
N MET A 262 9.03 5.34 -8.78
CA MET A 262 8.61 6.65 -8.28
C MET A 262 8.59 6.70 -6.75
N PHE A 263 8.19 5.63 -6.08
CA PHE A 263 8.31 5.51 -4.63
C PHE A 263 9.80 5.62 -4.19
N CYS A 264 10.69 4.84 -4.80
CA CYS A 264 12.14 4.92 -4.52
C CYS A 264 12.70 6.32 -4.79
N TYR A 265 12.25 7.00 -5.85
CA TYR A 265 12.62 8.36 -6.21
C TYR A 265 12.28 9.35 -5.08
N HIS A 266 11.06 9.30 -4.53
CA HIS A 266 10.65 10.11 -3.39
C HIS A 266 11.38 9.72 -2.10
N LEU A 267 11.55 8.42 -1.84
CA LEU A 267 12.26 7.91 -0.67
C LEU A 267 13.74 8.33 -0.65
N ALA A 268 14.37 8.44 -1.83
CA ALA A 268 15.74 8.95 -1.98
C ALA A 268 15.84 10.47 -1.81
N GLY A 269 14.71 11.21 -1.79
CA GLY A 269 14.67 12.67 -1.76
C GLY A 269 15.17 13.30 -3.06
N TRP A 270 15.01 12.59 -4.20
CA TRP A 270 15.40 13.09 -5.51
C TRP A 270 14.40 14.10 -6.09
N ASP A 271 13.19 14.12 -5.59
CA ASP A 271 12.13 15.10 -5.90
C ASP A 271 12.51 16.53 -5.52
N HIS A 272 13.30 16.71 -4.44
CA HIS A 272 13.84 18.01 -4.02
C HIS A 272 15.07 18.46 -4.83
N ARG A 273 15.61 17.63 -5.73
CA ARG A 273 16.79 17.92 -6.54
C ARG A 273 16.40 18.30 -7.96
N PRO A 274 16.56 19.57 -8.42
CA PRO A 274 16.18 19.99 -9.77
C PRO A 274 16.81 19.13 -10.87
N ARG A 275 18.08 18.72 -10.65
CA ARG A 275 18.84 17.88 -11.60
C ARG A 275 18.29 16.45 -11.77
N MET A 276 17.43 15.99 -10.85
CA MET A 276 16.86 14.63 -10.90
C MET A 276 15.41 14.59 -11.41
N ARG A 277 14.83 15.76 -11.73
CA ARG A 277 13.42 15.84 -12.18
C ARG A 277 13.17 15.12 -13.51
N TRP A 278 14.16 15.06 -14.38
CA TRP A 278 14.05 14.37 -15.67
C TRP A 278 13.80 12.87 -15.52
N LEU A 279 14.23 12.23 -14.42
CA LEU A 279 14.02 10.79 -14.15
C LEU A 279 12.53 10.37 -14.15
N ARG A 280 11.60 11.30 -13.98
CA ARG A 280 10.15 11.02 -14.03
C ARG A 280 9.67 10.63 -15.43
N TRP A 281 10.27 11.21 -16.47
CA TRP A 281 9.85 10.98 -17.85
C TRP A 281 10.12 9.54 -18.33
N PRO A 282 11.33 8.98 -18.14
CA PRO A 282 11.60 7.58 -18.46
C PRO A 282 10.68 6.60 -17.73
N MET A 283 10.28 6.88 -16.48
CA MET A 283 9.35 6.01 -15.74
C MET A 283 7.95 5.98 -16.38
N GLY A 284 7.44 7.13 -16.86
CA GLY A 284 6.24 7.17 -17.69
C GLY A 284 6.44 6.47 -19.04
N GLY A 285 7.63 6.60 -19.62
CA GLY A 285 8.04 5.95 -20.86
C GLY A 285 8.02 4.42 -20.77
N VAL A 286 8.37 3.85 -19.61
CA VAL A 286 8.25 2.40 -19.34
C VAL A 286 6.82 1.92 -19.57
N VAL A 287 5.83 2.59 -18.98
CA VAL A 287 4.42 2.20 -19.12
C VAL A 287 3.95 2.36 -20.58
N ALA A 288 4.21 3.51 -21.21
CA ALA A 288 3.79 3.78 -22.57
C ALA A 288 4.43 2.80 -23.57
N GLY A 289 5.72 2.53 -23.40
CA GLY A 289 6.46 1.59 -24.26
C GLY A 289 6.01 0.15 -24.07
N THR A 290 5.70 -0.27 -22.83
CA THR A 290 5.16 -1.62 -22.58
C THR A 290 3.76 -1.79 -23.18
N VAL A 291 2.89 -0.77 -23.11
CA VAL A 291 1.59 -0.78 -23.77
C VAL A 291 1.76 -0.87 -25.30
N ALA A 292 2.64 -0.07 -25.88
CA ALA A 292 2.91 -0.11 -27.33
C ALA A 292 3.49 -1.46 -27.77
N ALA A 293 4.53 -1.95 -27.09
CA ALA A 293 5.19 -3.21 -27.43
C ALA A 293 4.27 -4.42 -27.23
N SER A 294 3.44 -4.44 -26.15
CA SER A 294 2.47 -5.51 -25.94
C SER A 294 1.32 -5.44 -26.95
N SER A 295 0.89 -4.25 -27.35
CA SER A 295 -0.12 -4.11 -28.42
C SER A 295 0.41 -4.64 -29.74
N MET A 296 1.65 -4.30 -30.12
CA MET A 296 2.27 -4.85 -31.33
C MET A 296 2.41 -6.37 -31.25
N ALA A 297 2.86 -6.88 -30.09
CA ALA A 297 3.08 -8.32 -29.89
C ALA A 297 1.77 -9.13 -29.95
N LEU A 298 0.68 -8.61 -29.41
CA LEU A 298 -0.55 -9.37 -29.20
C LEU A 298 -1.60 -9.16 -30.31
N PHE A 299 -1.69 -7.96 -30.90
CA PHE A 299 -2.64 -7.70 -31.99
C PHE A 299 -2.03 -7.97 -33.38
N ARG A 300 -0.69 -7.88 -33.51
CA ARG A 300 0.01 -8.21 -34.76
C ARG A 300 0.71 -9.56 -34.76
N GLU A 301 0.60 -10.29 -33.63
CA GLU A 301 1.21 -11.61 -33.43
C GLU A 301 2.76 -11.61 -33.60
N GLU A 302 3.40 -10.48 -33.23
CA GLU A 302 4.83 -10.27 -33.34
C GLU A 302 5.52 -10.25 -31.97
N PRO A 303 5.73 -11.40 -31.31
CA PRO A 303 6.16 -11.49 -29.90
C PRO A 303 7.55 -10.92 -29.62
N TYR A 304 8.39 -10.74 -30.65
CA TYR A 304 9.73 -10.19 -30.50
C TYR A 304 9.74 -8.73 -30.02
N TRP A 305 8.72 -7.93 -30.35
CA TRP A 305 8.59 -6.57 -29.86
C TRP A 305 8.50 -6.50 -28.34
N LEU A 306 7.63 -7.32 -27.75
CA LEU A 306 7.48 -7.38 -26.30
C LEU A 306 8.72 -7.98 -25.62
N THR A 307 9.34 -9.02 -26.24
CA THR A 307 10.55 -9.63 -25.70
C THR A 307 11.71 -8.65 -25.67
N GLY A 308 11.93 -7.91 -26.74
CA GLY A 308 12.98 -6.90 -26.84
C GLY A 308 12.73 -5.72 -25.88
N TRP A 309 11.48 -5.24 -25.80
CA TRP A 309 11.12 -4.15 -24.89
C TRP A 309 11.33 -4.54 -23.43
N LEU A 310 10.86 -5.73 -23.00
CA LEU A 310 11.06 -6.21 -21.63
C LEU A 310 12.56 -6.37 -21.28
N ALA A 311 13.40 -6.76 -22.23
CA ALA A 311 14.85 -6.79 -22.02
C ALA A 311 15.41 -5.38 -21.78
N ALA A 312 15.01 -4.40 -22.58
CA ALA A 312 15.41 -3.00 -22.40
C ALA A 312 14.89 -2.43 -21.06
N GLU A 313 13.66 -2.77 -20.68
CA GLU A 313 13.06 -2.41 -19.41
C GLU A 313 13.85 -2.98 -18.21
N ILE A 314 14.25 -4.25 -18.27
CA ILE A 314 15.12 -4.88 -17.24
C ILE A 314 16.43 -4.12 -17.09
N VAL A 315 17.08 -3.74 -18.20
CA VAL A 315 18.33 -2.96 -18.16
C VAL A 315 18.08 -1.59 -17.51
N PHE A 316 17.00 -0.90 -17.87
CA PHE A 316 16.64 0.39 -17.27
C PHE A 316 16.37 0.26 -15.78
N ILE A 317 15.59 -0.73 -15.36
CA ILE A 317 15.31 -1.01 -13.94
C ILE A 317 16.60 -1.34 -13.19
N ALA A 318 17.50 -2.15 -13.77
CA ALA A 318 18.79 -2.49 -13.16
C ALA A 318 19.64 -1.25 -12.90
N LEU A 319 19.74 -0.35 -13.89
CA LEU A 319 20.48 0.92 -13.74
C LEU A 319 19.85 1.81 -12.67
N PHE A 320 18.52 1.89 -12.63
CA PHE A 320 17.81 2.63 -11.59
C PHE A 320 18.04 2.05 -10.19
N VAL A 321 17.92 0.72 -10.03
CA VAL A 321 18.18 0.02 -8.76
C VAL A 321 19.63 0.23 -8.32
N CYS A 322 20.61 0.13 -9.22
CA CYS A 322 22.02 0.44 -8.90
C CYS A 322 22.18 1.88 -8.40
N ALA A 323 21.58 2.85 -9.07
CA ALA A 323 21.63 4.26 -8.63
C ALA A 323 20.98 4.45 -7.24
N PHE A 324 19.85 3.78 -7.01
CA PHE A 324 19.16 3.81 -5.70
C PHE A 324 19.99 3.16 -4.59
N VAL A 325 20.63 2.01 -4.86
CA VAL A 325 21.54 1.33 -3.92
C VAL A 325 22.72 2.25 -3.57
N VAL A 326 23.37 2.86 -4.57
CA VAL A 326 24.46 3.82 -4.34
C VAL A 326 24.00 5.00 -3.49
N ALA A 327 22.81 5.54 -3.76
CA ALA A 327 22.25 6.62 -2.95
C ALA A 327 21.94 6.17 -1.50
N THR A 328 21.52 4.93 -1.32
CA THR A 328 21.24 4.31 -0.02
C THR A 328 22.52 4.08 0.78
N VAL A 329 23.58 3.58 0.14
CA VAL A 329 24.89 3.37 0.81
C VAL A 329 25.51 4.70 1.22
N ARG A 330 25.38 5.75 0.42
CA ARG A 330 25.90 7.10 0.77
C ARG A 330 25.14 7.76 1.91
N ARG A 331 23.87 7.45 2.11
CA ARG A 331 23.03 8.00 3.19
C ARG A 331 22.16 6.88 3.77
N PRO A 332 22.72 5.97 4.58
CA PRO A 332 22.02 4.80 5.06
C PRO A 332 20.85 5.18 5.98
N ASN A 333 19.69 4.62 5.68
CA ASN A 333 18.50 4.66 6.52
C ASN A 333 17.84 3.28 6.44
N LEU A 334 17.33 2.78 7.55
CA LEU A 334 16.75 1.44 7.63
C LEU A 334 15.65 1.23 6.56
N GLY A 335 14.78 2.23 6.33
CA GLY A 335 13.75 2.15 5.29
C GLY A 335 14.34 2.02 3.87
N ARG A 336 15.37 2.81 3.55
CA ARG A 336 16.07 2.72 2.24
C ARG A 336 16.79 1.38 2.08
N LEU A 337 17.39 0.87 3.15
CA LEU A 337 18.06 -0.43 3.13
C LEU A 337 17.10 -1.58 2.87
N LEU A 338 15.94 -1.60 3.53
CA LEU A 338 14.90 -2.61 3.31
C LEU A 338 14.40 -2.58 1.87
N VAL A 339 14.11 -1.40 1.34
CA VAL A 339 13.64 -1.23 -0.05
C VAL A 339 14.73 -1.60 -1.05
N ALA A 340 15.99 -1.25 -0.80
CA ALA A 340 17.09 -1.61 -1.68
C ALA A 340 17.31 -3.13 -1.73
N ALA A 341 17.22 -3.81 -0.59
CA ALA A 341 17.30 -5.27 -0.53
C ALA A 341 16.15 -5.94 -1.27
N ALA A 342 14.91 -5.47 -1.07
CA ALA A 342 13.74 -5.95 -1.79
C ALA A 342 13.83 -5.70 -3.29
N ALA A 343 14.30 -4.53 -3.73
CA ALA A 343 14.48 -4.19 -5.13
C ALA A 343 15.54 -5.08 -5.81
N LEU A 344 16.67 -5.34 -5.14
CA LEU A 344 17.71 -6.24 -5.65
C LEU A 344 17.19 -7.68 -5.79
N ALA A 345 16.47 -8.19 -4.79
CA ALA A 345 15.86 -9.51 -4.86
C ALA A 345 14.85 -9.61 -6.01
N THR A 346 13.97 -8.61 -6.13
CA THR A 346 12.96 -8.54 -7.20
C THR A 346 13.60 -8.45 -8.58
N LEU A 347 14.66 -7.67 -8.75
CA LEU A 347 15.41 -7.59 -9.99
C LEU A 347 16.04 -8.96 -10.36
N GLY A 348 16.65 -9.64 -9.39
CA GLY A 348 17.24 -10.97 -9.61
C GLY A 348 16.21 -12.01 -10.05
N PHE A 349 15.05 -12.06 -9.37
CA PHE A 349 13.97 -12.95 -9.78
C PHE A 349 13.32 -12.54 -11.10
N GLY A 350 13.21 -11.24 -11.38
CA GLY A 350 12.74 -10.74 -12.67
C GLY A 350 13.62 -11.15 -13.85
N ILE A 351 14.95 -11.06 -13.71
CA ILE A 351 15.92 -11.54 -14.70
C ILE A 351 15.77 -13.06 -14.88
N ARG A 352 15.75 -13.82 -13.79
CA ARG A 352 15.55 -15.28 -13.84
C ARG A 352 14.26 -15.63 -14.59
N ASP A 353 13.16 -15.00 -14.26
CA ASP A 353 11.86 -15.29 -14.87
C ASP A 353 11.85 -14.91 -16.36
N TRP A 354 12.48 -13.79 -16.73
CA TRP A 354 12.62 -13.40 -18.13
C TRP A 354 13.43 -14.45 -18.93
N LEU A 355 14.56 -14.92 -18.37
CA LEU A 355 15.39 -15.97 -18.99
C LEU A 355 14.60 -17.27 -19.15
N VAL A 356 13.91 -17.72 -18.10
CA VAL A 356 13.13 -18.97 -18.13
C VAL A 356 11.94 -18.86 -19.09
N ILE A 357 11.20 -17.76 -19.07
CA ILE A 357 10.00 -17.63 -19.91
C ILE A 357 10.36 -17.40 -21.39
N ARG A 358 11.43 -16.65 -21.67
CA ARG A 358 11.73 -16.19 -23.03
C ARG A 358 12.84 -16.96 -23.72
N LEU A 359 13.77 -17.57 -22.97
CA LEU A 359 14.95 -18.22 -23.54
C LEU A 359 15.04 -19.72 -23.26
N SER A 360 14.39 -20.26 -22.19
CA SER A 360 14.41 -21.69 -21.93
C SER A 360 13.25 -22.43 -22.61
N ASP A 361 13.44 -23.74 -22.87
CA ASP A 361 12.38 -24.64 -23.38
C ASP A 361 11.42 -25.14 -22.28
N ALA A 362 11.67 -24.79 -21.03
CA ALA A 362 10.86 -25.22 -19.91
C ALA A 362 9.45 -24.59 -19.93
N TYR A 363 8.45 -25.41 -20.29
CA TYR A 363 7.05 -25.04 -20.21
C TYR A 363 6.45 -25.63 -18.93
N GLY A 364 5.85 -24.79 -18.07
CA GLY A 364 5.29 -25.23 -16.78
C GLY A 364 6.06 -24.68 -15.58
N GLU A 365 7.25 -24.12 -15.75
CA GLU A 365 8.01 -23.49 -14.70
C GLU A 365 7.26 -22.37 -14.01
N THR A 366 7.45 -22.28 -12.69
CA THR A 366 6.81 -21.26 -11.84
C THR A 366 7.60 -19.94 -11.90
N THR A 367 6.89 -18.83 -12.01
CA THR A 367 7.48 -17.49 -11.92
C THR A 367 7.70 -17.10 -10.47
N TRP A 368 8.88 -16.55 -10.16
CA TRP A 368 9.31 -16.25 -8.79
C TRP A 368 9.15 -14.77 -8.44
N VAL A 369 9.12 -13.88 -9.45
CA VAL A 369 8.96 -12.43 -9.24
C VAL A 369 7.68 -12.10 -8.48
N ARG A 370 6.61 -12.89 -8.63
CA ARG A 370 5.37 -12.70 -7.89
C ARG A 370 5.53 -12.84 -6.38
N TYR A 371 6.42 -13.72 -5.92
CA TYR A 371 6.67 -13.95 -4.49
C TYR A 371 7.66 -12.94 -3.91
N SER A 372 8.63 -12.49 -4.73
CA SER A 372 9.59 -11.46 -4.28
C SER A 372 8.92 -10.11 -4.02
N SER A 373 7.81 -9.83 -4.70
CA SER A 373 7.03 -8.60 -4.50
C SER A 373 6.46 -8.47 -3.09
N VAL A 374 6.24 -9.58 -2.37
CA VAL A 374 5.83 -9.55 -0.94
C VAL A 374 6.82 -8.77 -0.10
N PHE A 375 8.12 -9.01 -0.31
CA PHE A 375 9.16 -8.29 0.44
C PHE A 375 9.11 -6.79 0.15
N PHE A 376 8.82 -6.44 -1.11
CA PHE A 376 8.63 -5.05 -1.50
C PHE A 376 7.38 -4.46 -0.86
N GLY A 377 6.23 -5.13 -0.93
CA GLY A 377 4.98 -4.71 -0.29
C GLY A 377 5.10 -4.55 1.23
N ILE A 378 5.77 -5.48 1.92
CA ILE A 378 6.06 -5.36 3.36
C ILE A 378 6.95 -4.14 3.64
N ALA A 379 8.00 -3.92 2.83
CA ALA A 379 8.86 -2.75 3.00
C ALA A 379 8.09 -1.44 2.81
N LEU A 380 7.22 -1.38 1.79
CA LEU A 380 6.32 -0.24 1.56
C LEU A 380 5.41 0.00 2.76
N LEU A 381 4.73 -1.04 3.24
CA LEU A 381 3.82 -0.96 4.38
C LEU A 381 4.55 -0.45 5.64
N LEU A 382 5.73 -1.00 5.95
CA LEU A 382 6.51 -0.58 7.11
C LEU A 382 6.93 0.90 7.04
N ILE A 383 7.30 1.39 5.85
CA ILE A 383 7.67 2.79 5.65
C ILE A 383 6.45 3.69 5.81
N VAL A 384 5.33 3.32 5.20
CA VAL A 384 4.05 4.03 5.31
C VAL A 384 3.62 4.14 6.78
N LEU A 385 3.62 3.02 7.51
CA LEU A 385 3.26 3.00 8.94
C LEU A 385 4.21 3.83 9.80
N ARG A 386 5.51 3.79 9.54
CA ARG A 386 6.49 4.63 10.27
C ARG A 386 6.27 6.12 10.02
N ARG A 387 6.03 6.52 8.78
CA ARG A 387 5.72 7.92 8.43
C ARG A 387 4.42 8.37 9.09
N PHE A 388 3.38 7.53 9.03
CA PHE A 388 2.12 7.80 9.70
C PHE A 388 2.29 8.01 11.21
N ARG A 389 3.05 7.11 11.87
CA ARG A 389 3.35 7.25 13.30
C ARG A 389 4.11 8.55 13.61
N ALA A 390 5.12 8.89 12.81
CA ALA A 390 5.88 10.12 12.99
C ALA A 390 4.97 11.36 12.86
N ALA A 391 4.17 11.44 11.81
CA ALA A 391 3.21 12.54 11.61
C ALA A 391 2.15 12.60 12.72
N SER A 392 1.67 11.44 13.21
CA SER A 392 0.70 11.40 14.32
C SER A 392 1.29 11.88 15.65
N ILE A 393 2.56 11.56 15.93
CA ILE A 393 3.25 12.04 17.14
C ILE A 393 3.45 13.55 17.06
N GLU A 394 3.86 14.08 15.92
CA GLU A 394 4.04 15.51 15.68
C GLU A 394 2.72 16.29 15.81
N ALA A 395 1.64 15.77 15.21
CA ALA A 395 0.30 16.34 15.34
C ALA A 395 -0.18 16.40 16.81
N ARG A 396 0.04 15.32 17.57
CA ARG A 396 -0.30 15.29 19.01
C ARG A 396 0.55 16.29 19.81
N GLY A 397 1.84 16.42 19.49
CA GLY A 397 2.72 17.39 20.11
C GLY A 397 2.29 18.82 19.84
N SER A 398 1.88 19.16 18.63
CA SER A 398 1.37 20.48 18.27
C SER A 398 0.05 20.83 18.97
N VAL A 399 -0.87 19.87 19.10
CA VAL A 399 -2.12 20.04 19.86
C VAL A 399 -1.84 20.29 21.35
N ALA A 400 -0.91 19.53 21.96
CA ALA A 400 -0.51 19.74 23.35
C ALA A 400 0.12 21.11 23.58
N ALA A 401 0.99 21.54 22.67
CA ALA A 401 1.62 22.86 22.72
C ALA A 401 0.60 24.00 22.58
N LEU A 402 -0.40 23.82 21.68
CA LEU A 402 -1.50 24.78 21.55
C LEU A 402 -2.34 24.86 22.82
N ALA A 403 -2.71 23.70 23.40
CA ALA A 403 -3.45 23.66 24.67
C ALA A 403 -2.70 24.37 25.80
N GLN A 404 -1.38 24.21 25.91
CA GLN A 404 -0.56 24.94 26.88
C GLN A 404 -0.57 26.45 26.62
N ARG A 405 -0.47 26.90 25.36
CA ARG A 405 -0.55 28.34 25.04
C ARG A 405 -1.92 28.92 25.37
N VAL A 406 -2.99 28.19 25.09
CA VAL A 406 -4.36 28.64 25.46
C VAL A 406 -4.47 28.77 26.98
N ALA A 407 -4.07 27.76 27.74
CA ALA A 407 -4.13 27.81 29.21
C ALA A 407 -3.25 28.94 29.80
N GLN A 408 -2.12 29.24 29.18
CA GLN A 408 -1.27 30.36 29.56
C GLN A 408 -1.97 31.72 29.30
N ARG A 409 -2.56 31.89 28.12
CA ARG A 409 -3.33 33.09 27.78
C ARG A 409 -4.54 33.32 28.66
N GLU A 410 -5.24 32.26 29.05
CA GLU A 410 -6.35 32.32 30.00
C GLU A 410 -5.88 32.82 31.37
N ARG A 411 -4.73 32.33 31.86
CA ARG A 411 -4.14 32.83 33.13
C ARG A 411 -3.70 34.31 33.04
N GLU A 412 -3.05 34.71 31.94
CA GLU A 412 -2.66 36.11 31.68
C GLU A 412 -3.91 37.02 31.65
N LEU A 413 -4.97 36.61 30.96
CA LEU A 413 -6.25 37.33 30.92
C LEU A 413 -6.84 37.46 32.32
N ALA A 414 -6.94 36.33 33.05
CA ALA A 414 -7.52 36.35 34.42
C ALA A 414 -6.75 37.29 35.35
N SER A 415 -5.41 37.30 35.28
CA SER A 415 -4.59 38.24 36.08
C SER A 415 -4.81 39.69 35.67
N THR A 416 -4.94 39.97 34.36
CA THR A 416 -5.21 41.31 33.84
C THR A 416 -6.60 41.82 34.29
N PHE A 417 -7.61 40.96 34.22
CA PHE A 417 -8.96 41.27 34.70
C PHE A 417 -8.93 41.59 36.21
N ALA A 418 -8.26 40.78 37.02
CA ALA A 418 -8.15 41.01 38.46
C ALA A 418 -7.45 42.36 38.76
N ALA A 419 -6.37 42.69 38.01
CA ALA A 419 -5.71 43.98 38.14
C ALA A 419 -6.61 45.14 37.74
N LEU A 420 -7.36 45.04 36.63
CA LEU A 420 -8.31 46.08 36.20
C LEU A 420 -9.44 46.26 37.22
N GLU A 421 -9.97 45.18 37.80
CA GLU A 421 -11.00 45.22 38.83
C GLU A 421 -10.48 45.95 40.09
N GLN A 422 -9.23 45.68 40.47
CA GLN A 422 -8.62 46.40 41.62
C GLN A 422 -8.49 47.90 41.33
N VAL A 423 -7.98 48.29 40.15
CA VAL A 423 -7.88 49.71 39.73
C VAL A 423 -9.26 50.36 39.72
N ALA A 424 -10.28 49.69 39.19
CA ALA A 424 -11.67 50.20 39.18
C ALA A 424 -12.20 50.42 40.58
N ARG A 425 -11.95 49.50 41.53
CA ARG A 425 -12.33 49.63 42.94
C ARG A 425 -11.62 50.82 43.62
N ASP A 426 -10.32 50.99 43.35
CA ASP A 426 -9.55 52.10 43.93
C ASP A 426 -9.98 53.44 43.34
N GLN A 427 -10.31 53.50 42.06
CA GLN A 427 -10.88 54.71 41.43
C GLN A 427 -12.26 55.04 42.02
N ALA A 428 -13.12 54.03 42.20
CA ALA A 428 -14.45 54.22 42.79
C ALA A 428 -14.34 54.78 44.23
N ARG A 429 -13.38 54.26 45.04
CA ARG A 429 -13.09 54.77 46.40
C ARG A 429 -12.58 56.21 46.34
N THR A 430 -11.74 56.54 45.40
CA THR A 430 -11.22 57.90 45.24
C THR A 430 -12.35 58.86 44.88
N HIS A 431 -13.17 58.52 43.92
CA HIS A 431 -14.33 59.31 43.52
C HIS A 431 -15.34 59.49 44.66
N GLU A 432 -15.57 58.44 45.46
CA GLU A 432 -16.46 58.55 46.62
C GLU A 432 -15.90 59.49 47.71
N ARG A 433 -14.59 59.39 47.95
CA ARG A 433 -13.89 60.37 48.85
C ARG A 433 -13.99 61.79 48.34
N GLU A 434 -13.77 62.02 47.05
CA GLU A 434 -13.88 63.37 46.45
C GLU A 434 -15.35 63.90 46.53
N ARG A 435 -16.33 63.01 46.37
CA ARG A 435 -17.73 63.36 46.51
C ARG A 435 -18.04 63.78 47.94
N ILE A 436 -17.65 62.99 48.95
CA ILE A 436 -17.83 63.30 50.37
C ILE A 436 -17.16 64.62 50.74
N LEU A 437 -15.92 64.86 50.29
CA LEU A 437 -15.21 66.09 50.53
C LEU A 437 -15.93 67.31 49.93
N ARG A 438 -16.52 67.18 48.76
CA ARG A 438 -17.27 68.25 48.07
C ARG A 438 -18.60 68.53 48.82
N ASP A 439 -19.31 67.48 49.16
CA ASP A 439 -20.58 67.60 49.92
C ASP A 439 -20.32 68.26 51.30
N MET A 440 -19.19 67.89 51.93
CA MET A 440 -18.72 68.49 53.19
C MET A 440 -18.35 69.97 53.02
N HIS A 441 -17.58 70.30 51.96
CA HIS A 441 -17.20 71.68 51.68
C HIS A 441 -18.42 72.56 51.43
N ASP A 442 -19.39 72.07 50.67
CA ASP A 442 -20.64 72.80 50.34
C ASP A 442 -21.57 72.94 51.54
N GLY A 443 -21.70 71.88 52.35
CA GLY A 443 -22.48 71.88 53.55
C GLY A 443 -21.91 72.86 54.63
N VAL A 444 -20.66 72.60 54.99
CA VAL A 444 -20.00 73.43 56.03
C VAL A 444 -19.79 74.87 55.52
N GLY A 445 -19.39 75.04 54.24
CA GLY A 445 -19.28 76.38 53.65
C GLY A 445 -20.59 77.17 53.66
N SER A 446 -21.70 76.51 53.40
CA SER A 446 -23.05 77.11 53.48
C SER A 446 -23.42 77.58 54.90
N HIS A 447 -23.13 76.71 55.88
CA HIS A 447 -23.44 77.04 57.31
C HIS A 447 -22.55 78.22 57.84
N ILE A 448 -21.28 78.15 57.55
CA ILE A 448 -20.34 79.23 57.89
C ILE A 448 -20.72 80.52 57.17
N SER A 449 -21.06 80.49 55.90
CA SER A 449 -21.49 81.66 55.16
C SER A 449 -22.80 82.23 55.68
N SER A 450 -23.70 81.40 56.22
CA SER A 450 -24.94 81.76 56.86
C SER A 450 -24.66 82.44 58.17
N ALA A 451 -23.77 81.84 58.97
CA ALA A 451 -23.36 82.42 60.26
C ALA A 451 -22.71 83.83 60.14
N ILE A 452 -21.80 83.97 59.11
CA ILE A 452 -21.18 85.24 58.81
C ILE A 452 -22.22 86.28 58.37
N ARG A 453 -23.18 85.97 57.55
CA ARG A 453 -24.26 86.85 57.11
C ARG A 453 -25.13 87.28 58.30
N GLN A 454 -25.47 86.31 59.20
CA GLN A 454 -26.22 86.63 60.44
C GLN A 454 -25.45 87.57 61.38
N LEU A 455 -24.18 87.39 61.56
CA LEU A 455 -23.28 88.29 62.26
C LEU A 455 -23.26 89.69 61.67
N GLN A 456 -23.13 89.78 60.32
CA GLN A 456 -23.07 91.07 59.59
C GLN A 456 -24.37 91.86 59.60
N SER A 457 -25.48 91.18 59.72
CA SER A 457 -26.83 91.80 59.80
C SER A 457 -27.21 92.33 61.19
N GLY A 458 -26.43 91.97 62.20
CA GLY A 458 -26.67 92.42 63.56
C GLY A 458 -27.93 91.90 64.22
N GLN A 459 -28.61 90.93 63.66
CA GLN A 459 -29.90 90.37 64.11
C GLN A 459 -29.84 89.01 64.78
N ALA A 460 -28.60 88.40 64.85
CA ALA A 460 -28.46 87.09 65.50
C ALA A 460 -28.06 87.20 66.99
N SER A 461 -28.75 86.45 67.85
CA SER A 461 -28.27 86.31 69.20
C SER A 461 -27.02 85.47 69.34
N SER A 462 -26.17 85.77 70.34
CA SER A 462 -24.92 84.98 70.54
C SER A 462 -25.16 83.48 70.67
N GLU A 463 -26.33 83.11 71.11
CA GLU A 463 -26.77 81.72 71.35
C GLU A 463 -27.16 80.96 70.04
N GLU A 464 -27.79 81.68 69.12
CA GLU A 464 -28.09 81.14 67.75
C GLU A 464 -26.85 80.90 66.90
N LEU A 465 -25.89 81.84 67.02
CA LEU A 465 -24.63 81.75 66.35
C LEU A 465 -23.76 80.57 66.81
N LEU A 466 -23.75 80.37 68.15
CA LEU A 466 -23.06 79.24 68.79
C LEU A 466 -23.71 77.89 68.36
N ARG A 467 -25.04 77.89 68.25
CA ARG A 467 -25.76 76.70 67.80
C ARG A 467 -25.46 76.33 66.38
N THR A 468 -25.46 77.28 65.42
CA THR A 468 -25.11 77.05 63.99
C THR A 468 -23.70 76.61 63.84
N LEU A 469 -22.75 77.14 64.61
CA LEU A 469 -21.35 76.72 64.60
C LEU A 469 -21.14 75.32 65.17
N ARG A 470 -21.85 74.97 66.26
CA ARG A 470 -21.82 73.62 66.81
C ARG A 470 -22.46 72.58 65.86
N ASP A 471 -23.58 72.88 65.26
CA ASP A 471 -24.15 72.01 64.24
C ASP A 471 -23.23 71.79 63.05
N SER A 472 -22.54 72.84 62.59
CA SER A 472 -21.53 72.72 61.57
C SER A 472 -20.33 71.90 62.02
N LEU A 473 -19.87 71.98 63.21
CA LEU A 473 -18.77 71.25 63.80
C LEU A 473 -19.14 69.74 63.98
N ASP A 474 -20.35 69.48 64.44
CA ASP A 474 -20.83 68.11 64.55
C ASP A 474 -21.06 67.43 63.19
N GLN A 475 -21.52 68.16 62.17
CA GLN A 475 -21.63 67.69 60.81
C GLN A 475 -20.26 67.43 60.19
N LEU A 476 -19.27 68.28 60.45
CA LEU A 476 -17.90 68.10 60.00
C LEU A 476 -17.28 66.88 60.68
N LYS A 477 -17.51 66.65 61.96
CA LYS A 477 -17.02 65.49 62.68
C LYS A 477 -17.63 64.20 62.18
N LEU A 478 -18.96 64.16 61.99
CA LEU A 478 -19.65 63.01 61.37
C LEU A 478 -19.13 62.70 59.98
N SER A 479 -18.88 63.70 59.16
CA SER A 479 -18.34 63.50 57.81
C SER A 479 -16.90 62.99 57.79
N ILE A 480 -16.03 63.47 58.71
CA ILE A 480 -14.65 62.97 58.85
C ILE A 480 -14.66 61.53 59.39
N ASP A 481 -15.50 61.24 60.36
CA ASP A 481 -15.63 59.87 60.89
C ASP A 481 -16.11 58.90 59.81
N SER A 482 -17.05 59.32 58.92
CA SER A 482 -17.50 58.51 57.77
C SER A 482 -16.42 58.20 56.74
N ILE A 483 -15.39 59.06 56.58
CA ILE A 483 -14.23 58.86 55.69
C ILE A 483 -13.28 57.78 56.27
N HIS A 484 -13.20 57.64 57.58
CA HIS A 484 -12.25 56.73 58.24
C HIS A 484 -12.86 55.37 58.59
N LEU A 485 -14.20 55.21 58.52
CA LEU A 485 -14.87 53.92 58.77
C LEU A 485 -14.87 53.01 57.54
N PRO A 486 -14.66 51.71 57.71
CA PRO A 486 -14.79 50.77 56.63
C PRO A 486 -16.24 50.71 56.10
N PRO A 487 -16.44 50.57 54.78
CA PRO A 487 -17.76 50.54 54.18
C PRO A 487 -18.63 49.39 54.76
N GLY A 488 -19.77 49.73 55.36
CA GLY A 488 -20.75 48.75 55.87
C GLY A 488 -20.86 48.71 57.41
N ASP A 489 -20.01 49.41 58.16
CA ASP A 489 -20.05 49.43 59.63
C ASP A 489 -20.92 50.60 60.13
N VAL A 490 -22.24 50.49 59.89
CA VAL A 490 -23.23 51.49 60.34
C VAL A 490 -23.35 51.52 61.85
N GLY A 491 -22.96 50.41 62.54
CA GLY A 491 -23.06 50.32 64.01
C GLY A 491 -22.11 51.22 64.77
N ALA A 492 -20.89 51.55 64.14
CA ALA A 492 -19.92 52.45 64.74
C ALA A 492 -20.25 53.94 64.56
N LEU A 493 -21.23 54.30 63.73
CA LEU A 493 -21.77 55.69 63.56
C LEU A 493 -22.85 56.03 64.54
N LEU A 494 -23.45 55.08 65.25
CA LEU A 494 -24.62 55.24 66.19
C LEU A 494 -24.22 55.09 67.66
N ALA A 495 -22.94 54.74 67.90
CA ALA A 495 -22.39 54.70 69.30
C ALA A 495 -21.61 55.97 69.62
#